data_43893bee86a7f003f4b7e354aac5f7da
#
_entry.id   43893bee86a7f003f4b7e354aac5f7da
#
_cell.length_a   1.000
_cell.length_b   1.000
_cell.length_c   1.000
_cell.angle_alpha   90.00
_cell.angle_beta   90.00
_cell.angle_gamma   90.00
#
_symmetry.space_group_name_H-M   'P 1'
#
loop_
_entity.id
_entity.type
_entity.pdbx_description
1 polymer ?
#
loop_
_entity_poly.entity_id
_entity_poly.type
_entity_poly.pdbx_seq_one_letter_code
_entity_poly.pdbx_strand_id
1 'polypeptide(L)'
;LIRYFDMFAGIGGFRAGLTRVGGFQCVGHCEIDKYAEASYRAIHDIRKEERYYPDARAIDPNDLPDFDLLCGGFPCQAFSLAGRRKGFDDARGTLFFEIARLAETRRPSYLLLENVPGLLNHDGGRTFAAILSALSDLGYHVEWAVLNSKHFGVPQSRRRVFLICYLDPRCAGKILPVFGNGAKALIQLIGGAQGHRVYDPEGVDKEHP
;
A
#
# COMPACT_ATOMS: atom_id res chain seq x y z
N LEU A 1 1.30 17.68 -11.62
CA LEU A 1 0.26 16.94 -10.89
C LEU A 1 0.55 15.45 -10.95
N ILE A 2 0.62 14.78 -9.79
CA ILE A 2 0.76 13.32 -9.70
C ILE A 2 -0.64 12.72 -9.86
N ARG A 3 -0.84 11.92 -10.89
CA ARG A 3 -2.09 11.20 -11.11
C ARG A 3 -2.09 9.92 -10.29
N TYR A 4 -3.19 9.62 -9.61
CA TYR A 4 -3.29 8.39 -8.83
C TYR A 4 -4.57 7.60 -9.07
N PHE A 5 -4.46 6.28 -8.92
CA PHE A 5 -5.56 5.33 -8.91
C PHE A 5 -5.73 4.79 -7.47
N ASP A 6 -6.96 4.78 -6.95
CA ASP A 6 -7.29 4.41 -5.57
C ASP A 6 -7.96 3.02 -5.52
N MET A 7 -7.19 1.98 -5.17
CA MET A 7 -7.70 0.60 -5.05
C MET A 7 -8.18 0.31 -3.64
N PHE A 8 -9.28 -0.44 -3.54
CA PHE A 8 -9.90 -0.78 -2.26
C PHE A 8 -10.20 0.49 -1.46
N ALA A 9 -10.78 1.46 -2.17
CA ALA A 9 -10.84 2.86 -1.76
C ALA A 9 -11.64 3.08 -0.47
N GLY A 10 -12.57 2.17 -0.12
CA GLY A 10 -13.46 2.35 1.02
C GLY A 10 -14.24 3.65 0.88
N ILE A 11 -14.19 4.47 1.93
CA ILE A 11 -14.76 5.81 1.92
C ILE A 11 -13.77 6.90 1.43
N GLY A 12 -12.61 6.52 0.90
CA GLY A 12 -11.63 7.45 0.31
C GLY A 12 -10.61 8.03 1.29
N GLY A 13 -10.06 7.23 2.18
CA GLY A 13 -9.05 7.69 3.13
C GLY A 13 -7.80 8.25 2.46
N PHE A 14 -7.26 7.56 1.45
CA PHE A 14 -6.14 8.05 0.64
C PHE A 14 -6.52 9.32 -0.12
N ARG A 15 -7.70 9.35 -0.74
CA ARG A 15 -8.19 10.53 -1.45
C ARG A 15 -8.26 11.75 -0.55
N ALA A 16 -8.84 11.63 0.63
CA ALA A 16 -8.93 12.71 1.59
C ALA A 16 -7.54 13.27 1.98
N GLY A 17 -6.57 12.37 2.24
CA GLY A 17 -5.20 12.74 2.55
C GLY A 17 -4.50 13.45 1.40
N LEU A 18 -4.54 12.89 0.20
CA LEU A 18 -3.89 13.43 -0.99
C LEU A 18 -4.51 14.75 -1.44
N THR A 19 -5.85 14.90 -1.33
CA THR A 19 -6.54 16.17 -1.61
C THR A 19 -6.09 17.27 -0.64
N ARG A 20 -5.95 16.93 0.65
CA ARG A 20 -5.51 17.89 1.66
C ARG A 20 -4.06 18.36 1.44
N VAL A 21 -3.18 17.48 1.02
CA VAL A 21 -1.78 17.80 0.71
C VAL A 21 -1.68 18.65 -0.56
N GLY A 22 -2.55 18.40 -1.55
CA GLY A 22 -2.51 19.05 -2.85
C GLY A 22 -1.44 18.46 -3.79
N GLY A 23 -1.52 18.82 -5.06
CA GLY A 23 -0.57 18.31 -6.08
C GLY A 23 -0.91 16.93 -6.63
N PHE A 24 -2.04 16.33 -6.22
CA PHE A 24 -2.50 15.01 -6.65
C PHE A 24 -3.84 15.09 -7.38
N GLN A 25 -4.04 14.17 -8.31
CA GLN A 25 -5.26 14.06 -9.10
C GLN A 25 -5.71 12.60 -9.16
N CYS A 26 -6.90 12.29 -8.60
CA CYS A 26 -7.52 11.00 -8.78
C CYS A 26 -7.93 10.79 -10.24
N VAL A 27 -7.60 9.66 -10.82
CA VAL A 27 -8.03 9.29 -12.19
C VAL A 27 -9.08 8.18 -12.19
N GLY A 28 -9.26 7.53 -11.04
CA GLY A 28 -10.26 6.50 -10.85
C GLY A 28 -10.08 5.79 -9.51
N HIS A 29 -11.07 4.99 -9.15
CA HIS A 29 -11.06 4.21 -7.92
C HIS A 29 -11.76 2.86 -8.12
N CYS A 30 -11.42 1.93 -7.21
CA CYS A 30 -12.04 0.60 -7.16
C CYS A 30 -12.54 0.33 -5.74
N GLU A 31 -13.83 -0.01 -5.62
CA GLU A 31 -14.45 -0.41 -4.36
C GLU A 31 -15.62 -1.36 -4.63
N ILE A 32 -15.64 -2.51 -3.97
CA ILE A 32 -16.67 -3.53 -4.16
C ILE A 32 -17.89 -3.33 -3.27
N ASP A 33 -17.70 -2.71 -2.10
CA ASP A 33 -18.80 -2.42 -1.18
C ASP A 33 -19.59 -1.20 -1.66
N LYS A 34 -20.85 -1.45 -2.05
CA LYS A 34 -21.74 -0.41 -2.58
C LYS A 34 -22.05 0.73 -1.60
N TYR A 35 -21.98 0.46 -0.30
CA TYR A 35 -22.22 1.49 0.73
C TYR A 35 -20.99 2.34 0.95
N ALA A 36 -19.80 1.72 0.93
CA ALA A 36 -18.54 2.44 0.94
C ALA A 36 -18.40 3.33 -0.30
N GLU A 37 -18.74 2.80 -1.48
CA GLU A 37 -18.76 3.56 -2.74
C GLU A 37 -19.75 4.73 -2.72
N ALA A 38 -20.96 4.51 -2.21
CA ALA A 38 -21.93 5.60 -2.06
C ALA A 38 -21.42 6.70 -1.12
N SER A 39 -20.75 6.31 -0.03
CA SER A 39 -20.11 7.24 0.90
C SER A 39 -18.94 7.97 0.24
N TYR A 40 -18.11 7.26 -0.53
CA TYR A 40 -17.01 7.84 -1.29
C TYR A 40 -17.51 8.97 -2.21
N ARG A 41 -18.57 8.71 -2.99
CA ARG A 41 -19.19 9.73 -3.86
C ARG A 41 -19.81 10.90 -3.11
N ALA A 42 -20.35 10.63 -1.93
CA ALA A 42 -20.96 11.69 -1.11
C ALA A 42 -19.90 12.61 -0.44
N ILE A 43 -18.74 12.07 -0.12
CA ILE A 43 -17.67 12.77 0.59
C ILE A 43 -16.75 13.54 -0.37
N HIS A 44 -16.50 12.96 -1.54
CA HIS A 44 -15.49 13.46 -2.46
C HIS A 44 -16.11 14.08 -3.72
N ASP A 45 -15.47 15.13 -4.19
CA ASP A 45 -15.81 15.73 -5.49
C ASP A 45 -15.26 14.83 -6.62
N ILE A 46 -16.17 14.07 -7.24
CA ILE A 46 -15.83 13.14 -8.31
C ILE A 46 -15.92 13.84 -9.64
N ARG A 47 -14.81 13.93 -10.36
CA ARG A 47 -14.78 14.54 -11.68
C ARG A 47 -15.39 13.59 -12.72
N LYS A 48 -15.95 14.13 -13.77
CA LYS A 48 -16.62 13.39 -14.82
C LYS A 48 -15.72 12.36 -15.52
N GLU A 49 -14.42 12.62 -15.58
CA GLU A 49 -13.42 11.79 -16.25
C GLU A 49 -12.91 10.66 -15.35
N GLU A 50 -13.21 10.69 -14.05
CA GLU A 50 -12.78 9.64 -13.13
C GLU A 50 -13.55 8.36 -13.37
N ARG A 51 -12.83 7.24 -13.42
CA ARG A 51 -13.41 5.92 -13.65
C ARG A 51 -13.65 5.20 -12.35
N TYR A 52 -14.78 4.51 -12.28
CA TYR A 52 -15.12 3.61 -11.18
C TYR A 52 -15.10 2.16 -11.63
N TYR A 53 -14.52 1.31 -10.80
CA TYR A 53 -14.42 -0.13 -10.98
C TYR A 53 -14.99 -0.84 -9.75
N PRO A 54 -16.04 -1.69 -9.90
CA PRO A 54 -16.67 -2.35 -8.76
C PRO A 54 -15.89 -3.55 -8.22
N ASP A 55 -15.04 -4.19 -9.02
CA ASP A 55 -14.26 -5.37 -8.61
C ASP A 55 -12.84 -5.30 -9.17
N ALA A 56 -11.85 -5.32 -8.27
CA ALA A 56 -10.44 -5.28 -8.61
C ALA A 56 -10.01 -6.42 -9.55
N ARG A 57 -10.63 -7.59 -9.42
CA ARG A 57 -10.35 -8.80 -10.21
C ARG A 57 -10.82 -8.66 -11.66
N ALA A 58 -11.82 -7.83 -11.89
CA ALA A 58 -12.40 -7.59 -13.21
C ALA A 58 -11.72 -6.44 -13.98
N ILE A 59 -10.75 -5.74 -13.35
CA ILE A 59 -10.05 -4.65 -14.02
C ILE A 59 -9.12 -5.21 -15.08
N ASP A 60 -9.31 -4.83 -16.34
CA ASP A 60 -8.26 -4.95 -17.35
C ASP A 60 -7.25 -3.82 -17.15
N PRO A 61 -5.98 -4.12 -16.85
CA PRO A 61 -4.97 -3.07 -16.67
C PRO A 61 -4.82 -2.15 -17.88
N ASN A 62 -5.09 -2.64 -19.09
CA ASN A 62 -4.96 -1.87 -20.31
C ASN A 62 -6.07 -0.80 -20.48
N ASP A 63 -7.21 -1.00 -19.83
CA ASP A 63 -8.33 -0.06 -19.83
C ASP A 63 -8.18 1.06 -18.80
N LEU A 64 -7.20 0.94 -17.90
CA LEU A 64 -6.96 1.97 -16.89
C LEU A 64 -6.41 3.26 -17.54
N PRO A 65 -6.84 4.44 -17.07
CA PRO A 65 -6.16 5.69 -17.41
C PRO A 65 -4.72 5.66 -16.91
N ASP A 66 -3.85 6.47 -17.50
CA ASP A 66 -2.47 6.59 -17.00
C ASP A 66 -2.42 7.21 -15.63
N PHE A 67 -1.58 6.67 -14.75
CA PHE A 67 -1.35 7.17 -13.39
C PHE A 67 0.10 6.93 -12.97
N ASP A 68 0.56 7.78 -12.05
CA ASP A 68 1.93 7.79 -11.53
C ASP A 68 2.01 7.07 -10.17
N LEU A 69 0.89 7.04 -9.42
CA LEU A 69 0.78 6.50 -8.08
C LEU A 69 -0.40 5.54 -7.99
N LEU A 70 -0.19 4.34 -7.46
CA LEU A 70 -1.24 3.40 -7.07
C LEU A 70 -1.39 3.41 -5.55
N CYS A 71 -2.56 3.80 -5.06
CA CYS A 71 -2.92 3.67 -3.66
C CYS A 71 -3.74 2.40 -3.41
N GLY A 72 -3.58 1.77 -2.24
CA GLY A 72 -4.40 0.61 -1.91
C GLY A 72 -4.33 0.17 -0.46
N GLY A 73 -5.48 0.13 0.20
CA GLY A 73 -5.67 -0.50 1.52
C GLY A 73 -6.20 -1.92 1.36
N PHE A 74 -5.34 -2.87 1.02
CA PHE A 74 -5.79 -4.23 0.74
C PHE A 74 -6.12 -5.01 2.03
N PRO A 75 -7.16 -5.88 2.02
CA PRO A 75 -7.50 -6.67 3.20
C PRO A 75 -6.42 -7.71 3.49
N CYS A 76 -6.14 -7.92 4.79
CA CYS A 76 -5.24 -8.97 5.27
C CYS A 76 -5.97 -10.32 5.15
N GLN A 77 -5.85 -10.96 4.01
CA GLN A 77 -6.32 -12.33 3.80
C GLN A 77 -5.14 -13.30 3.95
N ALA A 78 -5.41 -14.47 4.53
CA ALA A 78 -4.40 -15.51 4.66
C ALA A 78 -3.87 -15.90 3.27
N PHE A 79 -2.58 -15.74 3.07
CA PHE A 79 -1.91 -16.35 1.93
C PHE A 79 -1.91 -17.86 2.17
N SER A 80 -2.65 -18.61 1.38
CA SER A 80 -2.53 -20.07 1.36
C SER A 80 -1.20 -20.40 0.70
N LEU A 81 -0.18 -20.66 1.51
CA LEU A 81 1.15 -21.12 1.06
C LEU A 81 1.14 -22.56 0.55
N ALA A 82 -0.04 -23.19 0.39
CA ALA A 82 -0.17 -24.54 -0.15
C ALA A 82 0.37 -24.68 -1.58
N GLY A 83 0.61 -23.55 -2.27
CA GLY A 83 1.10 -23.50 -3.65
C GLY A 83 2.61 -23.43 -3.85
N ARG A 84 3.45 -23.72 -2.84
CA ARG A 84 4.94 -23.68 -2.95
C ARG A 84 5.55 -24.47 -4.11
N ARG A 85 4.76 -25.31 -4.81
CA ARG A 85 5.21 -26.11 -5.95
C ARG A 85 4.71 -25.68 -7.33
N LYS A 86 3.83 -24.66 -7.43
CA LYS A 86 3.22 -24.21 -8.70
C LYS A 86 3.47 -22.75 -9.08
N GLY A 87 4.32 -22.03 -8.33
CA GLY A 87 4.68 -20.65 -8.66
C GLY A 87 3.57 -19.62 -8.36
N PHE A 88 3.68 -18.45 -8.94
CA PHE A 88 2.80 -17.31 -8.80
C PHE A 88 1.30 -17.58 -9.08
N ASP A 89 0.98 -18.64 -9.79
CA ASP A 89 -0.39 -18.91 -10.26
C ASP A 89 -1.38 -19.25 -9.15
N ASP A 90 -0.94 -19.93 -8.08
CA ASP A 90 -1.80 -20.32 -6.95
C ASP A 90 -1.94 -19.20 -5.88
N ALA A 91 -1.04 -18.23 -5.88
CA ALA A 91 -1.08 -17.07 -4.99
C ALA A 91 -2.02 -15.96 -5.51
N ARG A 92 -2.42 -15.99 -6.77
CA ARG A 92 -3.28 -14.99 -7.44
C ARG A 92 -4.68 -14.83 -6.84
N GLY A 93 -5.05 -15.64 -5.85
CA GLY A 93 -6.34 -15.54 -5.15
C GLY A 93 -6.44 -14.45 -4.10
N THR A 94 -5.36 -13.75 -3.76
CA THR A 94 -5.41 -12.70 -2.74
C THR A 94 -5.46 -11.31 -3.38
N LEU A 95 -6.18 -10.39 -2.73
CA LEU A 95 -6.38 -9.04 -3.27
C LEU A 95 -5.09 -8.21 -3.38
N PHE A 96 -4.03 -8.57 -2.65
CA PHE A 96 -2.70 -7.99 -2.86
C PHE A 96 -2.17 -8.27 -4.27
N PHE A 97 -2.40 -9.47 -4.82
CA PHE A 97 -1.91 -9.79 -6.16
C PHE A 97 -2.67 -9.07 -7.28
N GLU A 98 -3.85 -8.54 -6.99
CA GLU A 98 -4.50 -7.59 -7.92
C GLU A 98 -3.74 -6.27 -8.00
N ILE A 99 -3.20 -5.77 -6.86
CA ILE A 99 -2.28 -4.63 -6.87
C ILE A 99 -1.02 -4.96 -7.68
N ALA A 100 -0.41 -6.13 -7.43
CA ALA A 100 0.80 -6.56 -8.12
C ALA A 100 0.56 -6.67 -9.64
N ARG A 101 -0.57 -7.25 -10.07
CA ARG A 101 -0.96 -7.38 -11.47
C ARG A 101 -1.12 -6.03 -12.17
N LEU A 102 -1.77 -5.07 -11.53
CA LEU A 102 -1.89 -3.72 -12.07
C LEU A 102 -0.52 -3.02 -12.12
N ALA A 103 0.29 -3.17 -11.07
CA ALA A 103 1.63 -2.59 -10.99
C ALA A 103 2.58 -3.19 -12.05
N GLU A 104 2.48 -4.49 -12.33
CA GLU A 104 3.26 -5.16 -13.37
C GLU A 104 2.99 -4.58 -14.76
N THR A 105 1.71 -4.38 -15.09
CA THR A 105 1.31 -3.92 -16.43
C THR A 105 1.45 -2.40 -16.58
N ARG A 106 0.99 -1.62 -15.61
CA ARG A 106 0.93 -0.15 -15.70
C ARG A 106 2.20 0.55 -15.24
N ARG A 107 3.05 -0.13 -14.47
CA ARG A 107 4.36 0.37 -14.02
C ARG A 107 4.29 1.77 -13.40
N PRO A 108 3.36 2.06 -12.48
CA PRO A 108 3.34 3.37 -11.83
C PRO A 108 4.66 3.62 -11.11
N SER A 109 5.10 4.89 -11.07
CA SER A 109 6.37 5.25 -10.42
C SER A 109 6.35 4.97 -8.92
N TYR A 110 5.15 4.99 -8.30
CA TYR A 110 4.97 4.86 -6.86
C TYR A 110 3.80 3.95 -6.51
N LEU A 111 3.94 3.22 -5.38
CA LEU A 111 2.81 2.56 -4.71
C LEU A 111 2.73 3.09 -3.27
N LEU A 112 1.53 3.35 -2.78
CA LEU A 112 1.25 3.70 -1.39
C LEU A 112 0.22 2.72 -0.84
N LEU A 113 0.69 1.74 -0.09
CA LEU A 113 -0.12 0.62 0.38
C LEU A 113 -0.33 0.70 1.88
N GLU A 114 -1.49 0.26 2.35
CA GLU A 114 -1.84 0.23 3.77
C GLU A 114 -2.33 -1.14 4.19
N ASN A 115 -2.01 -1.51 5.44
CA ASN A 115 -2.57 -2.69 6.07
C ASN A 115 -2.57 -2.57 7.60
N VAL A 116 -3.15 -3.56 8.27
CA VAL A 116 -3.09 -3.68 9.73
C VAL A 116 -1.71 -4.14 10.18
N PRO A 117 -1.21 -3.74 11.38
CA PRO A 117 0.12 -4.16 11.88
C PRO A 117 0.28 -5.68 11.98
N GLY A 118 -0.82 -6.42 12.18
CA GLY A 118 -0.82 -7.88 12.20
C GLY A 118 -0.25 -8.52 10.93
N LEU A 119 -0.21 -7.80 9.81
CA LEU A 119 0.42 -8.25 8.58
C LEU A 119 1.91 -8.61 8.78
N LEU A 120 2.62 -7.83 9.59
CA LEU A 120 4.06 -8.02 9.84
C LEU A 120 4.38 -9.37 10.47
N ASN A 121 3.49 -9.87 11.35
CA ASN A 121 3.66 -11.12 12.09
C ASN A 121 2.78 -12.26 11.56
N HIS A 122 1.97 -12.00 10.54
CA HIS A 122 1.08 -13.01 9.97
C HIS A 122 1.89 -14.19 9.43
N ASP A 123 1.47 -15.41 9.82
CA ASP A 123 2.15 -16.65 9.46
C ASP A 123 3.66 -16.64 9.78
N GLY A 124 4.04 -16.12 10.98
CA GLY A 124 5.42 -15.99 11.39
C GLY A 124 6.25 -15.05 10.49
N GLY A 125 5.62 -14.03 9.92
CA GLY A 125 6.25 -13.05 9.03
C GLY A 125 6.32 -13.49 7.56
N ARG A 126 5.95 -14.72 7.21
CA ARG A 126 6.05 -15.27 5.85
C ARG A 126 5.19 -14.51 4.84
N THR A 127 4.00 -14.09 5.27
CA THR A 127 3.10 -13.29 4.43
C THR A 127 3.73 -11.97 4.03
N PHE A 128 4.29 -11.26 4.98
CA PHE A 128 4.94 -9.97 4.72
C PHE A 128 6.18 -10.12 3.83
N ALA A 129 7.00 -11.15 4.11
CA ALA A 129 8.15 -11.49 3.27
C ALA A 129 7.75 -11.80 1.81
N ALA A 130 6.63 -12.51 1.59
CA ALA A 130 6.11 -12.79 0.25
C ALA A 130 5.66 -11.52 -0.49
N ILE A 131 5.03 -10.57 0.23
CA ILE A 131 4.67 -9.25 -0.32
C ILE A 131 5.92 -8.49 -0.75
N LEU A 132 6.93 -8.42 0.13
CA LEU A 132 8.19 -7.73 -0.18
C LEU A 132 8.90 -8.36 -1.38
N SER A 133 8.94 -9.70 -1.45
CA SER A 133 9.52 -10.41 -2.59
C SER A 133 8.79 -10.07 -3.89
N ALA A 134 7.46 -10.15 -3.90
CA ALA A 134 6.66 -9.85 -5.08
C ALA A 134 6.88 -8.41 -5.57
N LEU A 135 6.94 -7.42 -4.67
CA LEU A 135 7.21 -6.03 -5.03
C LEU A 135 8.64 -5.84 -5.55
N SER A 136 9.61 -6.53 -4.95
CA SER A 136 11.02 -6.51 -5.40
C SER A 136 11.17 -7.15 -6.79
N ASP A 137 10.49 -8.27 -7.06
CA ASP A 137 10.49 -8.95 -8.36
C ASP A 137 9.91 -8.05 -9.47
N LEU A 138 8.95 -7.18 -9.11
CA LEU A 138 8.44 -6.14 -9.99
C LEU A 138 9.39 -4.93 -10.13
N GLY A 139 10.52 -4.92 -9.42
CA GLY A 139 11.55 -3.87 -9.48
C GLY A 139 11.28 -2.69 -8.56
N TYR A 140 10.34 -2.78 -7.62
CA TYR A 140 10.11 -1.71 -6.65
C TYR A 140 11.07 -1.83 -5.46
N HIS A 141 11.63 -0.70 -5.05
CA HIS A 141 12.21 -0.52 -3.73
C HIS A 141 11.08 -0.25 -2.73
N VAL A 142 11.16 -0.83 -1.55
CA VAL A 142 10.09 -0.75 -0.55
C VAL A 142 10.62 -0.20 0.77
N GLU A 143 9.98 0.84 1.27
CA GLU A 143 10.11 1.33 2.65
C GLU A 143 8.78 1.13 3.35
N TRP A 144 8.80 0.84 4.66
CA TRP A 144 7.55 0.72 5.43
C TRP A 144 7.70 1.31 6.82
N ALA A 145 6.57 1.76 7.37
CA ALA A 145 6.48 2.27 8.72
C ALA A 145 5.15 1.90 9.37
N VAL A 146 5.16 1.67 10.68
CA VAL A 146 3.92 1.58 11.46
C VAL A 146 3.62 2.97 12.01
N LEU A 147 2.51 3.55 11.57
CA LEU A 147 2.05 4.86 11.99
C LEU A 147 0.80 4.73 12.86
N ASN A 148 0.68 5.61 13.87
CA ASN A 148 -0.50 5.68 14.72
C ASN A 148 -1.17 7.04 14.55
N SER A 149 -2.46 7.05 14.24
CA SER A 149 -3.24 8.27 13.99
C SER A 149 -3.19 9.29 15.14
N LYS A 150 -3.01 8.82 16.40
CA LYS A 150 -2.91 9.69 17.58
C LYS A 150 -1.75 10.70 17.49
N HIS A 151 -0.69 10.40 16.70
CA HIS A 151 0.46 11.29 16.51
C HIS A 151 0.25 12.36 15.42
N PHE A 152 -0.92 12.31 14.77
CA PHE A 152 -1.26 13.21 13.64
C PHE A 152 -2.48 14.08 13.94
N GLY A 153 -2.73 14.38 15.23
CA GLY A 153 -3.80 15.28 15.64
C GLY A 153 -5.21 14.67 15.62
N VAL A 154 -5.32 13.36 15.53
CA VAL A 154 -6.59 12.63 15.58
C VAL A 154 -6.76 11.96 16.95
N PRO A 155 -7.87 12.19 17.69
CA PRO A 155 -8.12 11.59 19.00
C PRO A 155 -8.54 10.10 18.89
N GLN A 156 -7.79 9.34 18.11
CA GLN A 156 -8.01 7.90 17.89
C GLN A 156 -6.66 7.18 17.84
N SER A 157 -6.51 6.13 18.62
CA SER A 157 -5.37 5.23 18.50
C SER A 157 -5.63 4.18 17.42
N ARG A 158 -5.14 4.43 16.20
CA ARG A 158 -5.27 3.52 15.06
C ARG A 158 -3.89 3.30 14.45
N ARG A 159 -3.31 2.13 14.71
CA ARG A 159 -2.02 1.73 14.12
C ARG A 159 -2.24 1.09 12.76
N ARG A 160 -1.40 1.48 11.78
CA ARG A 160 -1.39 0.90 10.43
C ARG A 160 0.04 0.81 9.92
N VAL A 161 0.33 -0.25 9.20
CA VAL A 161 1.57 -0.33 8.41
C VAL A 161 1.31 0.31 7.06
N PHE A 162 2.20 1.21 6.68
CA PHE A 162 2.23 1.80 5.35
C PHE A 162 3.48 1.30 4.62
N LEU A 163 3.30 0.86 3.38
CA LEU A 163 4.39 0.52 2.49
C LEU A 163 4.44 1.60 1.41
N ILE A 164 5.62 2.16 1.21
CA ILE A 164 5.89 3.14 0.16
C ILE A 164 6.87 2.50 -0.79
N CYS A 165 6.42 2.31 -2.03
CA CYS A 165 7.21 1.64 -3.06
C CYS A 165 7.52 2.61 -4.19
N TYR A 166 8.71 2.51 -4.77
CA TYR A 166 9.15 3.38 -5.86
C TYR A 166 10.11 2.64 -6.79
N LEU A 167 10.07 2.99 -8.07
CA LEU A 167 10.95 2.41 -9.09
C LEU A 167 12.33 3.09 -9.12
N ASP A 168 12.40 4.38 -8.77
CA ASP A 168 13.66 5.13 -8.80
C ASP A 168 14.45 4.95 -7.50
N PRO A 169 15.63 4.28 -7.51
CA PRO A 169 16.44 4.05 -6.31
C PRO A 169 16.91 5.34 -5.64
N ARG A 170 16.92 6.47 -6.35
CA ARG A 170 17.28 7.78 -5.81
C ARG A 170 16.27 8.30 -4.78
N CYS A 171 15.08 7.71 -4.70
CA CYS A 171 14.06 8.00 -3.67
C CYS A 171 14.41 7.39 -2.32
N ALA A 172 15.36 6.45 -2.24
CA ALA A 172 15.69 5.73 -1.02
C ALA A 172 16.06 6.69 0.14
N GLY A 173 15.37 6.52 1.27
CA GLY A 173 15.57 7.32 2.47
C GLY A 173 15.13 8.78 2.39
N LYS A 174 14.41 9.18 1.32
CA LYS A 174 13.89 10.55 1.16
C LYS A 174 12.41 10.67 1.50
N ILE A 175 11.69 9.55 1.51
CA ILE A 175 10.24 9.54 1.78
C ILE A 175 9.97 9.29 3.26
N LEU A 176 10.75 8.45 3.90
CA LEU A 176 10.77 8.23 5.34
C LEU A 176 12.13 8.70 5.91
N PRO A 177 12.19 9.36 7.06
CA PRO A 177 11.20 9.42 8.12
C PRO A 177 10.14 10.52 7.91
N VAL A 178 8.91 10.18 8.19
CA VAL A 178 7.77 11.10 8.21
C VAL A 178 7.90 12.13 9.36
N PHE A 179 8.82 11.92 10.30
CA PHE A 179 9.07 12.76 11.45
C PHE A 179 10.49 13.32 11.43
N GLY A 180 10.60 14.65 11.61
CA GLY A 180 11.90 15.34 11.72
C GLY A 180 12.72 14.90 12.94
N ASN A 181 13.99 15.21 12.89
CA ASN A 181 15.07 15.05 13.87
C ASN A 181 14.71 14.40 15.23
N GLY A 182 14.81 13.10 15.33
CA GLY A 182 14.64 12.36 16.57
C GLY A 182 14.22 10.89 16.43
N ALA A 183 13.73 10.51 15.27
CA ALA A 183 13.30 9.15 15.04
C ALA A 183 14.47 8.27 14.56
N LYS A 184 14.90 7.32 15.39
CA LYS A 184 15.89 6.32 15.02
C LYS A 184 15.27 5.37 13.99
N ALA A 185 15.80 5.35 12.77
CA ALA A 185 15.49 4.34 11.78
C ALA A 185 16.07 3.00 12.28
N LEU A 186 15.21 2.05 12.63
CA LEU A 186 15.63 0.67 12.88
C LEU A 186 15.78 -0.01 11.50
N ILE A 187 17.01 -0.35 11.16
CA ILE A 187 17.32 -1.23 10.04
C ILE A 187 17.22 -2.65 10.59
N GLN A 188 16.16 -3.34 10.25
CA GLN A 188 16.05 -4.76 10.51
C GLN A 188 16.32 -5.52 9.22
N LEU A 189 17.51 -6.11 9.12
CA LEU A 189 17.87 -7.03 8.04
C LEU A 189 17.07 -8.33 8.23
N ILE A 190 15.94 -8.45 7.57
CA ILE A 190 15.26 -9.72 7.41
C ILE A 190 15.87 -10.38 6.17
N GLY A 191 16.76 -11.35 6.42
CA GLY A 191 17.23 -12.37 5.49
C GLY A 191 17.29 -12.02 4.00
N GLY A 192 18.32 -11.29 3.56
CA GLY A 192 18.73 -11.28 2.14
C GLY A 192 18.04 -10.28 1.21
N ALA A 193 17.06 -9.51 1.64
CA ALA A 193 16.44 -8.47 0.82
C ALA A 193 17.18 -7.13 1.01
N GLN A 194 17.93 -6.70 0.00
CA GLN A 194 18.63 -5.42 0.00
C GLN A 194 17.63 -4.26 -0.04
N GLY A 195 17.74 -3.35 0.94
CA GLY A 195 17.16 -2.01 0.81
C GLY A 195 15.87 -1.71 1.58
N HIS A 196 15.46 -2.53 2.55
CA HIS A 196 14.26 -2.26 3.35
C HIS A 196 14.57 -1.49 4.63
N ARG A 197 13.85 -0.41 4.90
CA ARG A 197 13.93 0.38 6.14
C ARG A 197 12.64 0.30 6.91
N VAL A 198 12.72 -0.04 8.20
CA VAL A 198 11.58 -0.02 9.13
C VAL A 198 11.66 1.22 10.00
N TYR A 199 10.54 1.90 10.17
CA TYR A 199 10.38 3.00 11.10
C TYR A 199 9.27 2.68 12.11
N ASP A 200 9.62 2.57 13.40
CA ASP A 200 8.68 2.50 14.53
C ASP A 200 8.88 3.70 15.46
N PRO A 201 7.95 4.67 15.49
CA PRO A 201 8.09 5.86 16.32
C PRO A 201 7.90 5.61 17.81
N GLU A 202 7.38 4.46 18.22
CA GLU A 202 7.07 4.17 19.63
C GLU A 202 8.23 3.47 20.37
N GLY A 203 9.30 3.03 19.65
CA GLY A 203 10.54 2.56 20.23
C GLY A 203 10.38 1.48 21.31
N VAL A 204 9.39 0.61 21.19
CA VAL A 204 9.21 -0.48 22.15
C VAL A 204 10.15 -1.60 21.73
N ASP A 205 11.38 -1.53 22.22
CA ASP A 205 12.26 -2.68 22.34
C ASP A 205 11.51 -3.77 23.12
N LYS A 206 10.92 -4.71 22.40
CA LYS A 206 10.64 -6.03 22.94
C LYS A 206 11.50 -7.00 22.16
N GLU A 207 12.66 -7.28 22.74
CA GLU A 207 13.37 -8.51 22.49
C GLU A 207 12.36 -9.65 22.60
N HIS A 208 12.14 -10.34 21.52
CA HIS A 208 11.49 -11.63 21.55
C HIS A 208 12.57 -12.70 21.40
N PRO A 209 12.57 -13.70 22.32
CA PRO A 209 13.52 -14.80 22.34
C PRO A 209 13.42 -15.69 21.11
#